data_e706ee58077a7b65662487f6a54ab4cc
#
_entry.id   e706ee58077a7b65662487f6a54ab4cc
#
_cell.length_a   1.000
_cell.length_b   1.000
_cell.length_c   1.000
_cell.angle_alpha   90.00
_cell.angle_beta   90.00
_cell.angle_gamma   90.00
#
_symmetry.space_group_name_H-M   'P 1'
#
loop_
_entity.id
_entity.type
_entity.pdbx_description
1 polymer ?
#
loop_
_entity_poly.entity_id
_entity_poly.type
_entity_poly.pdbx_seq_one_letter_code
_entity_poly.pdbx_strand_id
1 'polypeptide(L)'
;MKAKHFKILFRIAFVVTAVIVLLEFVFNGFNTASLHWKKVIVQFSYSFIITLFNFAYFVWLENKYDWKTESKKRFVIGVAGSTIVTLIAFAICRAIHLVVIESIYTLTEFVANESISQYLFPFLLSLIVSLFLHAFYFYKAIQENKVTEQKLIAGTASAKFDALKNQLDPHFLFNSLN
;
A
#
# COMPACT_ATOMS: atom_id res chain seq x y z
N MET A 1 5.36 3.89 17.90
CA MET A 1 4.69 2.83 17.12
C MET A 1 4.05 1.85 18.09
N LYS A 2 2.72 1.60 18.03
CA LYS A 2 2.06 0.66 18.98
C LYS A 2 2.47 -0.77 18.63
N ALA A 3 2.63 -1.65 19.64
CA ALA A 3 3.03 -3.07 19.48
C ALA A 3 2.20 -3.82 18.40
N LYS A 4 0.95 -3.43 18.20
CA LYS A 4 0.06 -3.97 17.15
C LYS A 4 0.61 -3.73 15.74
N HIS A 5 1.15 -2.53 15.45
CA HIS A 5 1.71 -2.22 14.13
C HIS A 5 2.98 -3.02 13.85
N PHE A 6 3.83 -3.20 14.86
CA PHE A 6 5.04 -4.02 14.72
C PHE A 6 4.72 -5.48 14.37
N LYS A 7 3.72 -6.07 15.02
CA LYS A 7 3.28 -7.44 14.71
C LYS A 7 2.75 -7.57 13.26
N ILE A 8 2.06 -6.55 12.75
CA ILE A 8 1.56 -6.53 11.37
C ILE A 8 2.72 -6.45 10.39
N LEU A 9 3.68 -5.55 10.62
CA LEU A 9 4.87 -5.40 9.78
C LEU A 9 5.69 -6.69 9.72
N PHE A 10 5.89 -7.33 10.87
CA PHE A 10 6.61 -8.59 10.96
C PHE A 10 5.91 -9.71 10.16
N ARG A 11 4.57 -9.80 10.25
CA ARG A 11 3.78 -10.77 9.46
C ARG A 11 3.88 -10.50 7.96
N ILE A 12 3.80 -9.24 7.54
CA ILE A 12 3.93 -8.87 6.13
C ILE A 12 5.32 -9.25 5.62
N ALA A 13 6.38 -8.87 6.33
CA ALA A 13 7.74 -9.21 5.96
C ALA A 13 7.95 -10.74 5.87
N PHE A 14 7.38 -11.50 6.80
CA PHE A 14 7.43 -12.96 6.80
C PHE A 14 6.73 -13.55 5.56
N VAL A 15 5.52 -13.08 5.24
CA VAL A 15 4.78 -13.54 4.06
C VAL A 15 5.53 -13.20 2.77
N VAL A 16 6.06 -11.97 2.66
CA VAL A 16 6.85 -11.54 1.49
C VAL A 16 8.09 -12.42 1.34
N THR A 17 8.83 -12.68 2.42
CA THR A 17 9.98 -13.58 2.39
C THR A 17 9.60 -14.98 1.98
N ALA A 18 8.52 -15.54 2.53
CA ALA A 18 8.05 -16.86 2.17
C ALA A 18 7.70 -16.97 0.68
N VAL A 19 7.06 -15.94 0.10
CA VAL A 19 6.76 -15.87 -1.34
C VAL A 19 8.04 -15.81 -2.16
N ILE A 20 9.02 -14.97 -1.79
CA ILE A 20 10.30 -14.86 -2.51
C ILE A 20 11.05 -16.19 -2.49
N VAL A 21 11.15 -16.84 -1.31
CA VAL A 21 11.82 -18.14 -1.17
C VAL A 21 11.13 -19.21 -2.00
N LEU A 22 9.79 -19.21 -2.02
CA LEU A 22 9.00 -20.15 -2.81
C LEU A 22 9.20 -19.94 -4.31
N LEU A 23 9.17 -18.70 -4.78
CA LEU A 23 9.47 -18.37 -6.18
C LEU A 23 10.87 -18.83 -6.57
N GLU A 24 11.87 -18.54 -5.74
CA GLU A 24 13.24 -18.95 -5.98
C GLU A 24 13.37 -20.48 -6.02
N PHE A 25 12.70 -21.19 -5.14
CA PHE A 25 12.66 -22.66 -5.14
C PHE A 25 12.07 -23.22 -6.43
N VAL A 26 10.97 -22.63 -6.92
CA VAL A 26 10.31 -23.00 -8.19
C VAL A 26 11.25 -22.72 -9.38
N PHE A 27 11.83 -21.50 -9.44
CA PHE A 27 12.73 -21.11 -10.55
C PHE A 27 14.04 -21.90 -10.58
N ASN A 28 14.50 -22.43 -9.45
CA ASN A 28 15.68 -23.30 -9.36
C ASN A 28 15.34 -24.80 -9.55
N GLY A 29 14.19 -25.11 -10.15
CA GLY A 29 13.80 -26.48 -10.47
C GLY A 29 13.56 -27.38 -9.25
N PHE A 30 13.02 -26.83 -8.17
CA PHE A 30 12.73 -27.52 -6.90
C PHE A 30 13.97 -28.07 -6.19
N ASN A 31 15.14 -27.46 -6.42
CA ASN A 31 16.38 -27.89 -5.79
C ASN A 31 16.49 -27.38 -4.35
N THR A 32 16.43 -28.30 -3.37
CA THR A 32 16.56 -27.99 -1.95
C THR A 32 17.94 -27.48 -1.55
N ALA A 33 19.00 -27.77 -2.32
CA ALA A 33 20.34 -27.25 -2.08
C ALA A 33 20.43 -25.71 -2.24
N SER A 34 19.46 -25.08 -2.91
CA SER A 34 19.37 -23.61 -3.00
C SER A 34 18.82 -22.95 -1.72
N LEU A 35 18.19 -23.71 -0.82
CA LEU A 35 17.59 -23.25 0.43
C LEU A 35 18.63 -23.17 1.57
N HIS A 36 19.51 -22.20 1.52
CA HIS A 36 20.43 -21.94 2.62
C HIS A 36 19.80 -21.00 3.65
N TRP A 37 19.80 -21.39 4.94
CA TRP A 37 19.21 -20.61 6.05
C TRP A 37 19.78 -19.17 6.12
N LYS A 38 21.07 -18.98 5.84
CA LYS A 38 21.70 -17.65 5.77
C LYS A 38 21.01 -16.74 4.74
N LYS A 39 20.72 -17.28 3.55
CA LYS A 39 20.03 -16.55 2.48
C LYS A 39 18.61 -16.16 2.88
N VAL A 40 17.90 -17.07 3.53
CA VAL A 40 16.54 -16.80 4.03
C VAL A 40 16.55 -15.67 5.07
N ILE A 41 17.52 -15.64 5.98
CA ILE A 41 17.67 -14.55 6.96
C ILE A 41 17.96 -13.22 6.28
N VAL A 42 18.85 -13.21 5.30
CA VAL A 42 19.14 -12.00 4.52
C VAL A 42 17.88 -11.50 3.79
N GLN A 43 17.17 -12.37 3.09
CA GLN A 43 15.93 -12.03 2.40
C GLN A 43 14.85 -11.51 3.37
N PHE A 44 14.73 -12.11 4.55
CA PHE A 44 13.82 -11.63 5.58
C PHE A 44 14.22 -10.23 6.07
N SER A 45 15.51 -9.97 6.28
CA SER A 45 16.02 -8.66 6.70
C SER A 45 15.70 -7.58 5.66
N TYR A 46 15.92 -7.87 4.36
CA TYR A 46 15.53 -6.98 3.27
C TYR A 46 14.03 -6.71 3.26
N SER A 47 13.22 -7.77 3.29
CA SER A 47 11.75 -7.65 3.30
C SER A 47 11.26 -6.84 4.48
N PHE A 48 11.84 -7.02 5.66
CA PHE A 48 11.45 -6.29 6.87
C PHE A 48 11.80 -4.80 6.78
N ILE A 49 13.03 -4.47 6.35
CA ILE A 49 13.48 -3.08 6.21
C ILE A 49 12.64 -2.36 5.14
N ILE A 50 12.45 -2.96 3.97
CA ILE A 50 11.64 -2.39 2.90
C ILE A 50 10.21 -2.16 3.35
N THR A 51 9.62 -3.13 4.07
CA THR A 51 8.26 -3.00 4.62
C THR A 51 8.17 -1.87 5.63
N LEU A 52 9.18 -1.70 6.50
CA LEU A 52 9.24 -0.63 7.49
C LEU A 52 9.29 0.76 6.83
N PHE A 53 10.11 0.94 5.80
CA PHE A 53 10.21 2.19 5.06
C PHE A 53 8.91 2.52 4.33
N ASN A 54 8.31 1.55 3.65
CA ASN A 54 7.02 1.74 2.98
C ASN A 54 5.88 2.02 3.96
N PHE A 55 5.88 1.40 5.13
CA PHE A 55 4.90 1.71 6.18
C PHE A 55 5.05 3.16 6.68
N ALA A 56 6.27 3.61 6.95
CA ALA A 56 6.52 4.99 7.36
C ALA A 56 6.05 5.99 6.28
N TYR A 57 6.34 5.69 5.01
CA TYR A 57 5.86 6.48 3.87
C TYR A 57 4.33 6.47 3.77
N PHE A 58 3.68 5.33 3.93
CA PHE A 58 2.23 5.21 3.90
C PHE A 58 1.57 6.04 5.02
N VAL A 59 2.09 5.98 6.24
CA VAL A 59 1.59 6.81 7.37
C VAL A 59 1.75 8.30 7.08
N TRP A 60 2.90 8.70 6.50
CA TRP A 60 3.11 10.09 6.09
C TRP A 60 2.10 10.52 5.02
N LEU A 61 1.88 9.67 4.02
CA LEU A 61 0.93 9.92 2.93
C LEU A 61 -0.51 10.04 3.44
N GLU A 62 -0.88 9.19 4.42
CA GLU A 62 -2.21 9.19 5.04
C GLU A 62 -2.49 10.49 5.80
N ASN A 63 -1.49 11.04 6.46
CA ASN A 63 -1.62 12.31 7.18
C ASN A 63 -1.65 13.53 6.25
N LYS A 64 -1.12 13.41 5.03
CA LYS A 64 -0.98 14.56 4.13
C LYS A 64 -2.09 14.65 3.07
N TYR A 65 -2.61 13.53 2.60
CA TYR A 65 -3.59 13.46 1.52
C TYR A 65 -4.77 12.57 1.91
N ASP A 66 -5.98 13.11 1.85
CA ASP A 66 -7.19 12.33 2.11
C ASP A 66 -7.66 11.61 0.83
N TRP A 67 -8.10 10.36 0.99
CA TRP A 67 -8.69 9.57 -0.09
C TRP A 67 -10.03 10.13 -0.59
N LYS A 68 -10.77 10.86 0.25
CA LYS A 68 -12.10 11.38 -0.13
C LYS A 68 -12.00 12.61 -1.02
N THR A 69 -11.06 13.50 -0.70
CA THR A 69 -10.95 14.81 -1.37
C THR A 69 -9.88 14.83 -2.46
N GLU A 70 -8.77 14.10 -2.29
CA GLU A 70 -7.62 14.14 -3.18
C GLU A 70 -7.22 12.75 -3.73
N SER A 71 -8.20 11.87 -3.97
CA SER A 71 -7.97 10.47 -4.35
C SER A 71 -7.00 10.27 -5.52
N LYS A 72 -7.13 11.06 -6.60
CA LYS A 72 -6.24 10.97 -7.78
C LYS A 72 -4.80 11.34 -7.45
N LYS A 73 -4.62 12.45 -6.72
CA LYS A 73 -3.29 12.94 -6.32
C LYS A 73 -2.61 11.96 -5.37
N ARG A 74 -3.36 11.46 -4.38
CA ARG A 74 -2.88 10.45 -3.44
C ARG A 74 -2.50 9.15 -4.14
N PHE A 75 -3.26 8.72 -5.17
CA PHE A 75 -2.92 7.55 -5.97
C PHE A 75 -1.58 7.71 -6.68
N VAL A 76 -1.40 8.80 -7.44
CA VAL A 76 -0.17 9.03 -8.22
C VAL A 76 1.06 9.17 -7.30
N ILE A 77 0.95 10.01 -6.27
CA ILE A 77 2.03 10.22 -5.30
C ILE A 77 2.31 8.92 -4.52
N GLY A 78 1.26 8.18 -4.17
CA GLY A 78 1.38 6.90 -3.48
C GLY A 78 2.16 5.87 -4.28
N VAL A 79 1.80 5.66 -5.55
CA VAL A 79 2.48 4.71 -6.43
C VAL A 79 3.93 5.12 -6.70
N ALA A 80 4.16 6.36 -7.14
CA ALA A 80 5.50 6.83 -7.45
C ALA A 80 6.41 6.84 -6.21
N GLY A 81 5.91 7.38 -5.10
CA GLY A 81 6.70 7.51 -3.89
C GLY A 81 7.00 6.17 -3.21
N SER A 82 6.05 5.23 -3.16
CA SER A 82 6.32 3.90 -2.59
C SER A 82 7.34 3.12 -3.43
N THR A 83 7.31 3.28 -4.76
CA THR A 83 8.32 2.68 -5.64
C THR A 83 9.71 3.28 -5.38
N ILE A 84 9.82 4.61 -5.30
CA ILE A 84 11.09 5.30 -4.99
C ILE A 84 11.60 4.88 -3.60
N VAL A 85 10.74 4.88 -2.59
CA VAL A 85 11.10 4.46 -1.22
C VAL A 85 11.59 3.02 -1.20
N THR A 86 10.97 2.11 -1.96
CA THR A 86 11.43 0.72 -2.08
C THR A 86 12.82 0.64 -2.69
N LEU A 87 13.10 1.37 -3.76
CA LEU A 87 14.42 1.37 -4.41
C LEU A 87 15.52 1.92 -3.49
N ILE A 88 15.23 3.01 -2.77
CA ILE A 88 16.16 3.57 -1.79
C ILE A 88 16.42 2.57 -0.65
N ALA A 89 15.37 1.99 -0.08
CA ALA A 89 15.52 0.99 0.98
C ALA A 89 16.28 -0.25 0.50
N PHE A 90 16.03 -0.72 -0.72
CA PHE A 90 16.75 -1.82 -1.34
C PHE A 90 18.23 -1.50 -1.53
N ALA A 91 18.57 -0.29 -2.03
CA ALA A 91 19.96 0.14 -2.18
C ALA A 91 20.69 0.19 -0.83
N ILE A 92 20.05 0.72 0.22
CA ILE A 92 20.61 0.73 1.58
C ILE A 92 20.85 -0.70 2.08
N CYS A 93 19.89 -1.60 1.90
CA CYS A 93 20.05 -3.01 2.30
C CYS A 93 21.21 -3.67 1.57
N ARG A 94 21.35 -3.44 0.26
CA ARG A 94 22.48 -3.97 -0.53
C ARG A 94 23.83 -3.42 -0.05
N ALA A 95 23.91 -2.11 0.17
CA ALA A 95 25.13 -1.50 0.68
C ALA A 95 25.54 -2.10 2.04
N ILE A 96 24.61 -2.22 2.99
CA ILE A 96 24.88 -2.85 4.29
C ILE A 96 25.30 -4.31 4.10
N HIS A 97 24.63 -5.06 3.26
CA HIS A 97 24.91 -6.46 3.06
C HIS A 97 26.30 -6.69 2.44
N LEU A 98 26.62 -6.00 1.35
CA LEU A 98 27.86 -6.23 0.59
C LEU A 98 29.11 -5.56 1.21
N VAL A 99 28.92 -4.40 1.86
CA VAL A 99 30.04 -3.65 2.45
C VAL A 99 30.28 -4.06 3.90
N VAL A 100 29.20 -4.23 4.71
CA VAL A 100 29.34 -4.44 6.16
C VAL A 100 29.29 -5.92 6.54
N ILE A 101 28.33 -6.68 5.98
CA ILE A 101 28.11 -8.08 6.40
C ILE A 101 29.06 -9.03 5.67
N GLU A 102 29.11 -8.97 4.35
CA GLU A 102 29.94 -9.85 3.53
C GLU A 102 31.36 -9.30 3.37
N SER A 103 31.56 -7.99 3.57
CA SER A 103 32.85 -7.29 3.41
C SER A 103 33.53 -7.55 2.04
N ILE A 104 32.70 -7.73 0.99
CA ILE A 104 33.18 -8.00 -0.38
C ILE A 104 33.71 -6.74 -1.03
N TYR A 105 33.05 -5.58 -0.73
CA TYR A 105 33.38 -4.29 -1.31
C TYR A 105 33.64 -3.24 -0.24
N THR A 106 34.51 -2.30 -0.54
CA THR A 106 34.52 -0.98 0.11
C THR A 106 33.33 -0.17 -0.40
N LEU A 107 32.96 0.91 0.30
CA LEU A 107 31.85 1.77 -0.14
C LEU A 107 32.08 2.36 -1.54
N THR A 108 33.32 2.73 -1.86
CA THR A 108 33.70 3.25 -3.17
C THR A 108 33.59 2.20 -4.28
N GLU A 109 34.05 0.99 -4.02
CA GLU A 109 33.90 -0.14 -4.95
C GLU A 109 32.44 -0.56 -5.13
N PHE A 110 31.63 -0.53 -4.07
CA PHE A 110 30.20 -0.79 -4.17
C PHE A 110 29.54 0.17 -5.15
N VAL A 111 29.75 1.49 -4.99
CA VAL A 111 29.16 2.49 -5.89
C VAL A 111 29.68 2.33 -7.33
N ALA A 112 30.96 2.00 -7.52
CA ALA A 112 31.56 1.81 -8.85
C ALA A 112 31.06 0.55 -9.58
N ASN A 113 30.74 -0.52 -8.85
CA ASN A 113 30.30 -1.81 -9.42
C ASN A 113 28.77 -1.97 -9.45
N GLU A 114 28.02 -0.97 -8.94
CA GLU A 114 26.57 -1.05 -8.91
C GLU A 114 25.97 -0.86 -10.31
N SER A 115 25.12 -1.78 -10.72
CA SER A 115 24.49 -1.78 -12.04
C SER A 115 22.98 -1.58 -11.93
N ILE A 116 22.43 -0.79 -12.85
CA ILE A 116 20.97 -0.54 -12.95
C ILE A 116 20.19 -1.85 -13.12
N SER A 117 20.78 -2.85 -13.78
CA SER A 117 20.13 -4.16 -13.98
C SER A 117 19.71 -4.84 -12.67
N GLN A 118 20.44 -4.60 -11.59
CA GLN A 118 20.16 -5.18 -10.26
C GLN A 118 18.91 -4.57 -9.61
N TYR A 119 18.49 -3.38 -10.05
CA TYR A 119 17.29 -2.67 -9.56
C TYR A 119 16.06 -2.92 -10.41
N LEU A 120 16.19 -3.53 -11.60
CA LEU A 120 15.04 -3.77 -12.50
C LEU A 120 13.99 -4.66 -11.88
N PHE A 121 14.38 -5.77 -11.26
CA PHE A 121 13.43 -6.68 -10.62
C PHE A 121 12.73 -6.04 -9.41
N PRO A 122 13.44 -5.46 -8.43
CA PRO A 122 12.81 -4.71 -7.33
C PRO A 122 11.92 -3.56 -7.83
N PHE A 123 12.32 -2.84 -8.88
CA PHE A 123 11.52 -1.78 -9.49
C PHE A 123 10.19 -2.31 -10.04
N LEU A 124 10.23 -3.32 -10.91
CA LEU A 124 9.04 -3.89 -11.53
C LEU A 124 8.10 -4.49 -10.46
N LEU A 125 8.66 -5.25 -9.52
CA LEU A 125 7.87 -5.85 -8.45
C LEU A 125 7.22 -4.79 -7.56
N SER A 126 7.97 -3.78 -7.13
CA SER A 126 7.44 -2.69 -6.30
C SER A 126 6.38 -1.87 -7.03
N LEU A 127 6.58 -1.62 -8.32
CA LEU A 127 5.62 -0.89 -9.16
C LEU A 127 4.30 -1.67 -9.27
N ILE A 128 4.35 -2.98 -9.57
CA ILE A 128 3.16 -3.83 -9.68
C ILE A 128 2.41 -3.89 -8.34
N VAL A 129 3.12 -4.19 -7.25
CA VAL A 129 2.52 -4.28 -5.90
C VAL A 129 1.92 -2.94 -5.48
N SER A 130 2.64 -1.85 -5.71
CA SER A 130 2.19 -0.50 -5.38
C SER A 130 0.96 -0.09 -6.20
N LEU A 131 0.96 -0.33 -7.51
CA LEU A 131 -0.20 -0.09 -8.37
C LEU A 131 -1.43 -0.85 -7.87
N PHE A 132 -1.27 -2.14 -7.56
CA PHE A 132 -2.38 -2.97 -7.10
C PHE A 132 -2.96 -2.47 -5.75
N LEU A 133 -2.11 -2.20 -4.78
CA LEU A 133 -2.54 -1.73 -3.46
C LEU A 133 -3.22 -0.34 -3.55
N HIS A 134 -2.59 0.62 -4.25
CA HIS A 134 -3.15 1.96 -4.37
C HIS A 134 -4.41 1.99 -5.24
N ALA A 135 -4.51 1.14 -6.29
CA ALA A 135 -5.74 0.98 -7.07
C ALA A 135 -6.88 0.43 -6.23
N PHE A 136 -6.61 -0.54 -5.35
CA PHE A 136 -7.61 -1.08 -4.43
C PHE A 136 -8.15 0.00 -3.47
N TYR A 137 -7.27 0.79 -2.84
CA TYR A 137 -7.69 1.88 -1.95
C TYR A 137 -8.40 3.00 -2.71
N PHE A 138 -7.94 3.32 -3.92
CA PHE A 138 -8.58 4.30 -4.79
C PHE A 138 -10.00 3.89 -5.17
N TYR A 139 -10.18 2.63 -5.59
CA TYR A 139 -11.49 2.08 -5.92
C TYR A 139 -12.43 2.10 -4.70
N LYS A 140 -11.92 1.68 -3.53
CA LYS A 140 -12.68 1.72 -2.28
C LYS A 140 -13.15 3.15 -1.95
N ALA A 141 -12.27 4.13 -2.07
CA ALA A 141 -12.61 5.54 -1.82
C ALA A 141 -13.69 6.07 -2.77
N ILE A 142 -13.63 5.70 -4.06
CA ILE A 142 -14.69 6.06 -5.03
C ILE A 142 -16.03 5.45 -4.62
N GLN A 143 -16.06 4.19 -4.21
CA GLN A 143 -17.31 3.55 -3.79
C GLN A 143 -17.90 4.18 -2.53
N GLU A 144 -17.07 4.49 -1.54
CA GLU A 144 -17.51 5.18 -0.32
C GLU A 144 -18.07 6.58 -0.62
N ASN A 145 -17.46 7.32 -1.55
CA ASN A 145 -17.95 8.63 -1.97
C ASN A 145 -19.32 8.52 -2.68
N LYS A 146 -19.49 7.54 -3.58
CA LYS A 146 -20.78 7.29 -4.25
C LYS A 146 -21.89 6.95 -3.25
N VAL A 147 -21.60 6.08 -2.27
CA VAL A 147 -22.59 5.74 -1.22
C VAL A 147 -22.97 6.97 -0.39
N THR A 148 -22.01 7.83 -0.06
CA THR A 148 -22.26 9.07 0.67
C THR A 148 -23.13 10.04 -0.12
N GLU A 149 -22.84 10.20 -1.41
CA GLU A 149 -23.63 11.02 -2.33
C GLU A 149 -25.08 10.54 -2.45
N GLN A 150 -25.26 9.23 -2.63
CA GLN A 150 -26.60 8.61 -2.69
C GLN A 150 -27.39 8.83 -1.40
N LYS A 151 -26.76 8.72 -0.23
CA LYS A 151 -27.38 9.01 1.06
C LYS A 151 -27.81 10.47 1.19
N LEU A 152 -26.99 11.41 0.71
CA LEU A 152 -27.34 12.83 0.68
C LEU A 152 -28.54 13.10 -0.22
N ILE A 153 -28.57 12.53 -1.43
CA ILE A 153 -29.69 12.67 -2.36
C ILE A 153 -30.96 12.11 -1.75
N ALA A 154 -30.90 10.88 -1.19
CA ALA A 154 -32.06 10.26 -0.55
C ALA A 154 -32.56 11.07 0.66
N GLY A 155 -31.67 11.57 1.52
CA GLY A 155 -31.99 12.42 2.64
C GLY A 155 -32.65 13.74 2.22
N THR A 156 -32.13 14.38 1.15
CA THR A 156 -32.70 15.60 0.59
C THR A 156 -34.10 15.37 0.01
N ALA A 157 -34.29 14.24 -0.70
CA ALA A 157 -35.59 13.86 -1.25
C ALA A 157 -36.60 13.60 -0.15
N SER A 158 -36.24 12.88 0.91
CA SER A 158 -37.11 12.65 2.08
C SER A 158 -37.49 13.96 2.77
N ALA A 159 -36.53 14.86 3.02
CA ALA A 159 -36.81 16.15 3.64
C ALA A 159 -37.74 17.03 2.79
N LYS A 160 -37.59 17.01 1.46
CA LYS A 160 -38.51 17.71 0.55
C LYS A 160 -39.89 17.10 0.58
N PHE A 161 -40.00 15.77 0.60
CA PHE A 161 -41.30 15.09 0.71
C PHE A 161 -42.00 15.42 2.02
N ASP A 162 -41.30 15.41 3.15
CA ASP A 162 -41.85 15.76 4.46
C ASP A 162 -42.27 17.23 4.50
N ALA A 163 -41.52 18.13 3.92
CA ALA A 163 -41.91 19.56 3.80
C ALA A 163 -43.17 19.74 2.96
N LEU A 164 -43.29 19.06 1.82
CA LEU A 164 -44.50 19.08 0.98
C LEU A 164 -45.72 18.50 1.74
N LYS A 165 -45.54 17.37 2.42
CA LYS A 165 -46.57 16.74 3.23
C LYS A 165 -47.06 17.66 4.33
N ASN A 166 -46.17 18.40 4.98
CA ASN A 166 -46.53 19.35 6.03
C ASN A 166 -47.21 20.63 5.50
N GLN A 167 -47.06 20.96 4.20
CA GLN A 167 -47.78 22.04 3.54
C GLN A 167 -49.24 21.66 3.19
N LEU A 168 -49.54 20.36 3.09
CA LEU A 168 -50.91 19.87 2.97
C LEU A 168 -51.54 19.89 4.35
N ASP A 169 -52.42 20.88 4.61
CA ASP A 169 -53.15 20.97 5.84
C ASP A 169 -54.02 19.70 6.04
N PRO A 170 -53.71 18.84 7.05
CA PRO A 170 -54.48 17.62 7.26
C PRO A 170 -55.97 17.91 7.52
N HIS A 171 -56.28 19.05 8.11
CA HIS A 171 -57.64 19.47 8.40
C HIS A 171 -58.43 19.83 7.12
N PHE A 172 -57.75 20.42 6.15
CA PHE A 172 -58.36 20.72 4.83
C PHE A 172 -58.70 19.44 4.07
N LEU A 173 -57.81 18.43 4.10
CA LEU A 173 -58.04 17.14 3.47
C LEU A 173 -59.20 16.37 4.10
N PHE A 174 -59.30 16.34 5.42
CA PHE A 174 -60.42 15.70 6.12
C PHE A 174 -61.78 16.41 5.87
N ASN A 175 -61.80 17.74 5.79
CA ASN A 175 -63.03 18.51 5.52
C ASN A 175 -63.47 18.44 4.03
N SER A 176 -62.57 18.14 3.10
CA SER A 176 -62.95 18.02 1.68
C SER A 176 -63.45 16.63 1.29
N LEU A 177 -63.33 15.64 2.20
CA LEU A 177 -63.79 14.25 2.01
C LEU A 177 -65.11 13.93 2.74
N ASN A 178 -65.65 14.86 3.53
CA ASN A 178 -67.00 14.83 4.16
C ASN A 178 -67.93 15.72 3.40
#